data_20fcd5cb77acb2709324c7a27264ccbb
#
_entry.id   20fcd5cb77acb2709324c7a27264ccbb
#
_cell.length_a   1.000
_cell.length_b   1.000
_cell.length_c   1.000
_cell.angle_alpha   90.00
_cell.angle_beta   90.00
_cell.angle_gamma   90.00
#
_symmetry.space_group_name_H-M   'P 1'
#
loop_
_entity.id
_entity.type
_entity.pdbx_description
1 polymer ?
#
loop_
_entity_poly.entity_id
_entity_poly.type
_entity_poly.pdbx_seq_one_letter_code
_entity_poly.pdbx_strand_id
1 'polypeptide(L)'
;DTLLNRLITSASTWIKSYCNRDFTQTTYTEYRNGWSGQTKMALKNYPIISMTSLYINGTIVPQSTAVGIDGWVENGGFLYLRGGQTYTTGYANVQITYVAGYATIPYDLEQACIEITAWRYREKDRIAQNNKNVGGENITFNTAFAPADALRTLQEYTRVMPI
;
A
#
# COMPACT_ATOMS: atom_id res chain seq x y z
N ASP A 1 26.92 -9.12 -1.36
CA ASP A 1 27.33 -8.30 -0.21
C ASP A 1 26.19 -8.31 0.82
N THR A 2 26.47 -8.92 1.97
CA THR A 2 25.47 -9.12 3.05
C THR A 2 24.96 -7.78 3.60
N LEU A 3 25.81 -6.76 3.70
CA LEU A 3 25.41 -5.43 4.18
C LEU A 3 24.43 -4.77 3.21
N LEU A 4 24.74 -4.82 1.92
CA LEU A 4 23.86 -4.22 0.89
C LEU A 4 22.49 -4.87 0.89
N ASN A 5 22.40 -6.20 0.96
CA ASN A 5 21.12 -6.91 1.03
C ASN A 5 20.31 -6.52 2.26
N ARG A 6 20.97 -6.34 3.42
CA ARG A 6 20.31 -5.86 4.64
C ARG A 6 19.77 -4.43 4.49
N LEU A 7 20.53 -3.55 3.83
CA LEU A 7 20.10 -2.18 3.57
C LEU A 7 18.92 -2.13 2.60
N ILE A 8 18.93 -2.93 1.53
CA ILE A 8 17.81 -3.05 0.59
C ILE A 8 16.54 -3.55 1.34
N THR A 9 16.66 -4.62 2.11
CA THR A 9 15.54 -5.14 2.89
C THR A 9 15.00 -4.11 3.87
N SER A 10 15.90 -3.40 4.56
CA SER A 10 15.52 -2.34 5.51
C SER A 10 14.83 -1.16 4.80
N ALA A 11 15.34 -0.71 3.64
CA ALA A 11 14.73 0.34 2.84
C ALA A 11 13.34 -0.06 2.33
N SER A 12 13.21 -1.27 1.79
CA SER A 12 11.93 -1.80 1.31
C SER A 12 10.88 -1.90 2.42
N THR A 13 11.28 -2.40 3.60
CA THR A 13 10.39 -2.48 4.77
C THR A 13 9.97 -1.09 5.25
N TRP A 14 10.92 -0.15 5.28
CA TRP A 14 10.61 1.21 5.66
C TRP A 14 9.66 1.90 4.68
N ILE A 15 9.84 1.71 3.36
CA ILE A 15 8.94 2.23 2.31
C ILE A 15 7.51 1.71 2.52
N LYS A 16 7.34 0.41 2.77
CA LYS A 16 6.03 -0.18 3.08
C LYS A 16 5.38 0.49 4.30
N SER A 17 6.15 0.69 5.36
CA SER A 17 5.66 1.34 6.58
C SER A 17 5.33 2.82 6.35
N TYR A 18 6.16 3.55 5.62
CA TYR A 18 5.96 4.96 5.31
C TYR A 18 4.69 5.18 4.46
N CYS A 19 4.50 4.38 3.43
CA CYS A 19 3.33 4.44 2.56
C CYS A 19 2.08 3.77 3.18
N ASN A 20 2.23 3.10 4.32
CA ASN A 20 1.17 2.33 5.00
C ASN A 20 0.45 1.35 4.05
N ARG A 21 1.21 0.68 3.18
CA ARG A 21 0.68 -0.30 2.22
C ARG A 21 1.73 -1.28 1.73
N ASP A 22 1.27 -2.44 1.28
CA ASP A 22 2.10 -3.40 0.56
C ASP A 22 2.03 -3.13 -0.95
N PHE A 23 3.16 -3.24 -1.64
CA PHE A 23 3.25 -3.01 -3.08
C PHE A 23 3.26 -4.31 -3.88
N THR A 24 3.70 -5.40 -3.25
CA THR A 24 3.77 -6.71 -3.91
C THR A 24 2.38 -7.31 -4.07
N GLN A 25 2.15 -7.95 -5.21
CA GLN A 25 0.93 -8.67 -5.48
C GLN A 25 0.68 -9.75 -4.41
N THR A 26 -0.45 -9.67 -3.72
CA THR A 26 -0.81 -10.58 -2.63
C THR A 26 -2.31 -10.79 -2.60
N THR A 27 -2.74 -11.98 -2.19
CA THR A 27 -4.16 -12.28 -1.93
C THR A 27 -4.54 -11.82 -0.54
N TYR A 28 -5.60 -11.03 -0.45
CA TYR A 28 -6.15 -10.51 0.79
C TYR A 28 -7.53 -11.06 1.05
N THR A 29 -7.80 -11.41 2.31
CA THR A 29 -9.15 -11.69 2.81
C THR A 29 -9.47 -10.67 3.87
N GLU A 30 -10.47 -9.83 3.62
CA GLU A 30 -10.93 -8.80 4.55
C GLU A 30 -12.30 -9.18 5.12
N TYR A 31 -12.47 -8.92 6.40
CA TYR A 31 -13.75 -8.98 7.09
C TYR A 31 -14.17 -7.56 7.42
N ARG A 32 -15.34 -7.15 6.93
CA ARG A 32 -15.86 -5.79 7.07
C ARG A 32 -17.25 -5.81 7.70
N ASN A 33 -17.58 -4.73 8.40
CA ASN A 33 -18.91 -4.53 8.89
C ASN A 33 -19.80 -4.06 7.76
N GLY A 34 -20.93 -4.72 7.56
CA GLY A 34 -21.95 -4.24 6.65
C GLY A 34 -22.89 -3.25 7.35
N TRP A 35 -23.46 -2.34 6.58
CA TRP A 35 -24.50 -1.41 7.03
C TRP A 35 -25.68 -1.48 6.07
N SER A 36 -26.90 -1.58 6.64
CA SER A 36 -28.13 -1.66 5.86
C SER A 36 -28.30 -0.43 4.96
N GLY A 37 -28.64 -0.67 3.70
CA GLY A 37 -28.81 0.38 2.69
C GLY A 37 -27.50 0.84 2.02
N GLN A 38 -26.35 0.41 2.49
CA GLN A 38 -25.10 0.69 1.82
C GLN A 38 -24.92 -0.22 0.60
N THR A 39 -24.53 0.37 -0.53
CA THR A 39 -24.27 -0.35 -1.79
C THR A 39 -22.80 -0.28 -2.20
N LYS A 40 -21.99 0.52 -1.50
CA LYS A 40 -20.57 0.79 -1.81
C LYS A 40 -19.69 0.49 -0.60
N MET A 41 -18.58 -0.20 -0.83
CA MET A 41 -17.58 -0.49 0.21
C MET A 41 -16.17 -0.25 -0.34
N ALA A 42 -15.34 0.49 0.38
CA ALA A 42 -13.95 0.70 0.02
C ALA A 42 -13.10 -0.51 0.40
N LEU A 43 -12.24 -0.97 -0.50
CA LEU A 43 -11.26 -2.01 -0.25
C LEU A 43 -10.00 -1.42 0.39
N LYS A 44 -9.37 -2.20 1.24
CA LYS A 44 -8.21 -1.74 2.02
C LYS A 44 -6.94 -1.66 1.19
N ASN A 45 -6.73 -2.59 0.27
CA ASN A 45 -5.50 -2.68 -0.52
C ASN A 45 -5.81 -2.41 -2.00
N TYR A 46 -4.90 -1.73 -2.68
CA TYR A 46 -5.02 -1.33 -4.09
C TYR A 46 -3.63 -1.19 -4.74
N PRO A 47 -3.49 -1.20 -6.08
CA PRO A 47 -4.55 -1.43 -7.06
C PRO A 47 -5.11 -2.84 -6.97
N ILE A 48 -6.39 -2.99 -7.29
CA ILE A 48 -7.03 -4.31 -7.38
C ILE A 48 -6.63 -4.94 -8.71
N ILE A 49 -6.16 -6.17 -8.64
CA ILE A 49 -5.83 -6.97 -9.84
C ILE A 49 -7.02 -7.86 -10.21
N SER A 50 -7.58 -8.52 -9.22
CA SER A 50 -8.75 -9.38 -9.43
C SER A 50 -9.52 -9.60 -8.13
N MET A 51 -10.84 -9.75 -8.27
CA MET A 51 -11.71 -10.16 -7.18
C MET A 51 -11.93 -11.67 -7.26
N THR A 52 -11.84 -12.35 -6.11
CA THR A 52 -12.05 -13.80 -6.03
C THR A 52 -13.45 -14.13 -5.54
N SER A 53 -13.90 -13.53 -4.45
CA SER A 53 -15.22 -13.82 -3.88
C SER A 53 -15.70 -12.72 -2.94
N LEU A 54 -17.03 -12.60 -2.86
CA LEU A 54 -17.74 -11.80 -1.87
C LEU A 54 -18.76 -12.67 -1.17
N TYR A 55 -18.74 -12.66 0.16
CA TYR A 55 -19.76 -13.28 1.01
C TYR A 55 -20.39 -12.21 1.90
N ILE A 56 -21.71 -12.26 2.04
CA ILE A 56 -22.48 -11.44 2.98
C ILE A 56 -23.28 -12.40 3.87
N ASN A 57 -23.06 -12.35 5.18
CA ASN A 57 -23.63 -13.30 6.15
C ASN A 57 -23.39 -14.79 5.77
N GLY A 58 -22.23 -15.10 5.22
CA GLY A 58 -21.87 -16.45 4.78
C GLY A 58 -22.49 -16.87 3.44
N THR A 59 -23.33 -16.04 2.83
CA THR A 59 -23.89 -16.30 1.50
C THR A 59 -23.04 -15.66 0.42
N ILE A 60 -22.67 -16.43 -0.61
CA ILE A 60 -21.88 -15.94 -1.75
C ILE A 60 -22.73 -14.97 -2.58
N VAL A 61 -22.14 -13.84 -2.93
CA VAL A 61 -22.70 -12.87 -3.88
C VAL A 61 -21.92 -13.01 -5.19
N PRO A 62 -22.58 -13.31 -6.32
CA PRO A 62 -21.91 -13.47 -7.61
C PRO A 62 -21.41 -12.14 -8.15
N GLN A 63 -20.51 -12.19 -9.12
CA GLN A 63 -20.12 -11.02 -9.89
C GLN A 63 -21.25 -10.61 -10.84
N SER A 64 -21.60 -9.33 -10.87
CA SER A 64 -22.55 -8.80 -11.86
C SER A 64 -21.85 -8.69 -13.23
N THR A 65 -22.43 -9.36 -14.23
CA THR A 65 -21.88 -9.42 -15.58
C THR A 65 -22.41 -8.33 -16.52
N ALA A 66 -23.53 -7.70 -16.15
CA ALA A 66 -24.17 -6.65 -16.95
C ALA A 66 -24.93 -5.67 -16.08
N VAL A 67 -25.32 -4.53 -16.66
CA VAL A 67 -26.20 -3.54 -15.99
C VAL A 67 -27.57 -4.19 -15.74
N GLY A 68 -28.06 -4.07 -14.51
CA GLY A 68 -29.33 -4.66 -14.07
C GLY A 68 -29.26 -6.11 -13.58
N ILE A 69 -28.09 -6.74 -13.67
CA ILE A 69 -27.86 -8.07 -13.08
C ILE A 69 -27.35 -7.90 -11.65
N ASP A 70 -28.00 -8.63 -10.74
CA ASP A 70 -27.64 -8.68 -9.32
C ASP A 70 -26.20 -9.16 -9.14
N GLY A 71 -25.53 -8.57 -8.17
CA GLY A 71 -24.17 -8.98 -7.85
C GLY A 71 -23.25 -7.81 -7.52
N TRP A 72 -21.96 -8.11 -7.41
CA TRP A 72 -20.95 -7.10 -7.14
C TRP A 72 -20.18 -6.69 -8.40
N VAL A 73 -19.69 -5.46 -8.40
CA VAL A 73 -18.74 -4.91 -9.39
C VAL A 73 -17.65 -4.17 -8.66
N GLU A 74 -16.40 -4.42 -9.03
CA GLU A 74 -15.25 -3.64 -8.57
C GLU A 74 -14.99 -2.49 -9.55
N ASN A 75 -14.73 -1.30 -9.00
CA ASN A 75 -14.28 -0.15 -9.77
C ASN A 75 -13.46 0.79 -8.90
N GLY A 76 -12.18 0.96 -9.27
CA GLY A 76 -11.27 1.91 -8.65
C GLY A 76 -11.01 1.69 -7.15
N GLY A 77 -10.96 0.44 -6.71
CA GLY A 77 -10.75 0.10 -5.29
C GLY A 77 -12.02 0.12 -4.45
N PHE A 78 -13.18 0.25 -5.09
CA PHE A 78 -14.47 0.17 -4.44
C PHE A 78 -15.27 -1.03 -4.96
N LEU A 79 -15.94 -1.67 -4.04
CA LEU A 79 -16.87 -2.75 -4.34
C LEU A 79 -18.30 -2.22 -4.28
N TYR A 80 -19.01 -2.32 -5.39
CA TYR A 80 -20.40 -1.89 -5.54
C TYR A 80 -21.33 -3.09 -5.65
N LEU A 81 -22.48 -3.03 -4.96
CA LEU A 81 -23.57 -3.96 -5.17
C LEU A 81 -24.58 -3.39 -6.17
N ARG A 82 -25.06 -4.23 -7.08
CA ARG A 82 -26.04 -3.93 -8.13
C ARG A 82 -27.31 -4.75 -7.96
N GLY A 83 -28.35 -4.40 -8.73
CA GLY A 83 -29.61 -5.14 -8.77
C GLY A 83 -30.51 -4.92 -7.54
N GLY A 84 -30.33 -3.78 -6.86
CA GLY A 84 -31.10 -3.51 -5.64
C GLY A 84 -30.53 -4.20 -4.39
N GLN A 85 -29.42 -4.92 -4.52
CA GLN A 85 -28.75 -5.53 -3.38
C GLN A 85 -28.05 -4.48 -2.51
N THR A 86 -28.09 -4.68 -1.20
CA THR A 86 -27.40 -3.83 -0.22
C THR A 86 -26.65 -4.70 0.79
N TYR A 87 -25.62 -4.13 1.40
CA TYR A 87 -25.00 -4.76 2.55
C TYR A 87 -26.01 -4.80 3.72
N THR A 88 -25.98 -5.89 4.47
CA THR A 88 -26.77 -6.04 5.69
C THR A 88 -25.99 -5.56 6.90
N THR A 89 -26.65 -5.01 7.90
CA THR A 89 -25.98 -4.61 9.14
C THR A 89 -25.44 -5.83 9.88
N GLY A 90 -24.16 -5.77 10.25
CA GLY A 90 -23.51 -6.83 11.02
C GLY A 90 -22.04 -6.55 11.29
N TYR A 91 -21.50 -7.21 12.32
CA TYR A 91 -20.08 -7.17 12.64
C TYR A 91 -19.33 -8.24 11.86
N ALA A 92 -18.30 -7.84 11.12
CA ALA A 92 -17.44 -8.73 10.31
C ALA A 92 -18.26 -9.70 9.40
N ASN A 93 -19.45 -9.29 8.98
CA ASN A 93 -20.38 -10.13 8.24
C ASN A 93 -20.17 -10.08 6.71
N VAL A 94 -19.29 -9.22 6.25
CA VAL A 94 -18.87 -9.13 4.83
C VAL A 94 -17.46 -9.66 4.72
N GLN A 95 -17.29 -10.79 4.03
CA GLN A 95 -15.99 -11.38 3.72
C GLN A 95 -15.65 -11.13 2.25
N ILE A 96 -14.51 -10.53 2.00
CA ILE A 96 -14.05 -10.15 0.66
C ILE A 96 -12.68 -10.76 0.42
N THR A 97 -12.55 -11.56 -0.63
CA THR A 97 -11.26 -12.13 -1.05
C THR A 97 -10.88 -11.59 -2.41
N TYR A 98 -9.67 -11.01 -2.51
CA TYR A 98 -9.20 -10.36 -3.72
C TYR A 98 -7.67 -10.34 -3.79
N VAL A 99 -7.13 -10.12 -4.98
CA VAL A 99 -5.70 -9.94 -5.23
C VAL A 99 -5.45 -8.45 -5.47
N ALA A 100 -4.53 -7.87 -4.71
CA ALA A 100 -4.12 -6.48 -4.87
C ALA A 100 -2.61 -6.33 -4.81
N GLY A 101 -2.12 -5.17 -5.26
CA GLY A 101 -0.71 -4.83 -5.39
C GLY A 101 -0.31 -4.69 -6.85
N TYR A 102 0.97 -4.56 -7.10
CA TYR A 102 1.52 -4.44 -8.45
C TYR A 102 2.10 -5.78 -8.89
N ALA A 103 1.74 -6.24 -10.09
CA ALA A 103 2.38 -7.40 -10.72
C ALA A 103 3.86 -7.11 -11.04
N THR A 104 4.15 -5.86 -11.42
CA THR A 104 5.51 -5.34 -11.57
C THR A 104 5.57 -4.03 -10.78
N ILE A 105 6.53 -3.92 -9.87
CA ILE A 105 6.72 -2.71 -9.06
C ILE A 105 6.97 -1.52 -10.00
N PRO A 106 6.31 -0.35 -9.78
CA PRO A 106 6.59 0.87 -10.53
C PRO A 106 8.06 1.29 -10.44
N TYR A 107 8.65 1.69 -11.57
CA TYR A 107 10.08 2.03 -11.65
C TYR A 107 10.48 3.21 -10.77
N ASP A 108 9.60 4.18 -10.57
CA ASP A 108 9.82 5.32 -9.69
C ASP A 108 9.90 4.90 -8.21
N LEU A 109 9.10 3.92 -7.81
CA LEU A 109 9.16 3.32 -6.47
C LEU A 109 10.44 2.48 -6.29
N GLU A 110 10.85 1.75 -7.32
CA GLU A 110 12.11 1.02 -7.34
C GLU A 110 13.29 1.99 -7.24
N GLN A 111 13.26 3.08 -8.02
CA GLN A 111 14.26 4.13 -7.98
C GLN A 111 14.37 4.79 -6.59
N ALA A 112 13.25 5.10 -5.96
CA ALA A 112 13.22 5.63 -4.59
C ALA A 112 13.88 4.65 -3.59
N CYS A 113 13.66 3.34 -3.74
CA CYS A 113 14.32 2.32 -2.92
C CYS A 113 15.84 2.30 -3.13
N ILE A 114 16.28 2.41 -4.37
CA ILE A 114 17.71 2.48 -4.74
C ILE A 114 18.34 3.72 -4.11
N GLU A 115 17.74 4.89 -4.23
CA GLU A 115 18.23 6.15 -3.67
C GLU A 115 18.34 6.10 -2.15
N ILE A 116 17.34 5.59 -1.45
CA ILE A 116 17.37 5.43 0.01
C ILE A 116 18.47 4.45 0.41
N THR A 117 18.63 3.36 -0.32
CA THR A 117 19.65 2.35 -0.05
C THR A 117 21.06 2.94 -0.26
N ALA A 118 21.28 3.66 -1.36
CA ALA A 118 22.55 4.32 -1.67
C ALA A 118 22.87 5.41 -0.63
N TRP A 119 21.87 6.18 -0.22
CA TRP A 119 22.01 7.17 0.84
C TRP A 119 22.48 6.52 2.15
N ARG A 120 21.80 5.48 2.63
CA ARG A 120 22.16 4.75 3.86
C ARG A 120 23.54 4.08 3.75
N TYR A 121 23.89 3.59 2.58
CA TYR A 121 25.19 2.99 2.34
C TYR A 121 26.32 4.03 2.48
N ARG A 122 26.12 5.24 1.97
CA ARG A 122 27.08 6.36 2.12
C ARG A 122 27.20 6.84 3.56
N GLU A 123 26.09 6.81 4.32
CA GLU A 123 26.05 7.27 5.70
C GLU A 123 26.54 6.22 6.72
N LYS A 124 26.81 4.98 6.30
CA LYS A 124 27.22 3.88 7.21
C LYS A 124 28.43 4.22 8.09
N ASP A 125 29.39 4.98 7.55
CA ASP A 125 30.64 5.34 8.24
C ASP A 125 30.52 6.67 9.01
N ARG A 126 29.35 7.32 8.95
CA ARG A 126 29.08 8.64 9.53
C ARG A 126 27.90 8.65 10.50
N ILE A 127 27.52 7.48 11.01
CA ILE A 127 26.40 7.35 11.96
C ILE A 127 26.65 8.22 13.18
N ALA A 128 25.69 9.10 13.51
CA ALA A 128 25.73 10.07 14.61
C ALA A 128 26.75 11.21 14.46
N GLN A 129 27.35 11.43 13.30
CA GLN A 129 28.18 12.59 13.03
C GLN A 129 27.35 13.68 12.34
N ASN A 130 27.09 14.78 13.02
CA ASN A 130 26.38 15.93 12.45
C ASN A 130 27.34 16.92 11.80
N ASN A 131 28.55 17.07 12.35
CA ASN A 131 29.57 18.00 11.87
C ASN A 131 30.95 17.37 11.92
N LYS A 132 31.82 17.76 11.01
CA LYS A 132 33.25 17.45 11.04
C LYS A 132 34.04 18.73 10.73
N ASN A 133 34.99 19.05 11.58
CA ASN A 133 35.92 20.14 11.33
C ASN A 133 37.24 19.54 10.74
N VAL A 134 37.62 19.99 9.56
CA VAL A 134 38.85 19.56 8.89
C VAL A 134 39.61 20.82 8.42
N GLY A 135 40.76 21.09 9.00
CA GLY A 135 41.61 22.21 8.57
C GLY A 135 41.00 23.61 8.73
N GLY A 136 40.03 23.80 9.65
CA GLY A 136 39.32 25.07 9.85
C GLY A 136 38.02 25.21 9.05
N GLU A 137 37.72 24.29 8.20
CA GLU A 137 36.40 24.21 7.50
C GLU A 137 35.40 23.33 8.26
N ASN A 138 34.19 23.85 8.42
CA ASN A 138 33.14 23.15 9.11
C ASN A 138 32.23 22.47 8.07
N ILE A 139 32.27 21.15 8.01
CA ILE A 139 31.42 20.34 7.12
C ILE A 139 30.20 19.90 7.90
N THR A 140 29.03 20.38 7.49
CA THR A 140 27.73 19.96 8.05
C THR A 140 27.16 18.83 7.21
N PHE A 141 26.77 17.73 7.85
CA PHE A 141 26.14 16.60 7.17
C PHE A 141 24.63 16.69 7.24
N ASN A 142 23.96 16.28 6.17
CA ASN A 142 22.51 16.16 6.19
C ASN A 142 22.13 14.92 7.01
N THR A 143 21.38 15.11 8.07
CA THR A 143 20.90 14.05 8.99
C THR A 143 19.52 13.52 8.62
N ALA A 144 18.97 13.90 7.43
CA ALA A 144 17.69 13.38 6.96
C ALA A 144 17.73 11.86 6.79
N PHE A 145 16.65 11.20 7.10
CA PHE A 145 16.53 9.75 7.03
C PHE A 145 16.55 9.20 5.60
N ALA A 146 16.08 10.00 4.63
CA ALA A 146 16.01 9.66 3.22
C ALA A 146 16.18 10.94 2.35
N PRO A 147 16.59 10.81 1.06
CA PRO A 147 16.62 11.91 0.11
C PRO A 147 15.24 12.55 -0.08
N ALA A 148 15.21 13.88 -0.27
CA ALA A 148 13.95 14.62 -0.43
C ALA A 148 13.16 14.19 -1.67
N ASP A 149 13.84 13.86 -2.76
CA ASP A 149 13.19 13.42 -4.01
C ASP A 149 12.55 12.05 -3.84
N ALA A 150 13.24 11.11 -3.17
CA ALA A 150 12.65 9.82 -2.83
C ALA A 150 11.40 9.98 -1.94
N LEU A 151 11.44 10.89 -0.95
CA LEU A 151 10.27 11.18 -0.10
C LEU A 151 9.10 11.75 -0.90
N ARG A 152 9.35 12.64 -1.86
CA ARG A 152 8.31 13.19 -2.73
C ARG A 152 7.62 12.09 -3.54
N THR A 153 8.40 11.22 -4.18
CA THR A 153 7.86 10.04 -4.89
C THR A 153 7.01 9.17 -3.98
N LEU A 154 7.50 8.86 -2.77
CA LEU A 154 6.76 8.01 -1.83
C LEU A 154 5.46 8.64 -1.32
N GLN A 155 5.37 9.99 -1.26
CA GLN A 155 4.14 10.69 -0.88
C GLN A 155 2.99 10.41 -1.85
N GLU A 156 3.25 10.27 -3.15
CA GLU A 156 2.25 9.92 -4.17
C GLU A 156 1.67 8.52 -3.94
N TYR A 157 2.46 7.63 -3.35
CA TYR A 157 2.07 6.25 -3.05
C TYR A 157 1.51 6.07 -1.65
N THR A 158 1.56 7.10 -0.81
CA THR A 158 1.07 7.02 0.57
C THR A 158 -0.44 6.81 0.58
N ARG A 159 -0.87 5.79 1.33
CA ARG A 159 -2.28 5.50 1.48
C ARG A 159 -2.96 6.57 2.33
N VAL A 160 -3.88 7.30 1.73
CA VAL A 160 -4.84 8.14 2.45
C VAL A 160 -5.99 7.24 2.90
N MET A 161 -6.13 7.04 4.21
CA MET A 161 -7.32 6.36 4.74
C MET A 161 -8.50 7.32 4.63
N PRO A 162 -9.58 6.98 3.91
CA PRO A 162 -10.82 7.73 4.03
C PRO A 162 -11.32 7.58 5.46
N ILE A 163 -11.56 8.70 6.11
CA ILE A 163 -12.18 8.81 7.44
C ILE A 163 -13.64 8.40 7.32
#